data_697a15a58362ef983b23b9e01c9501d4
#
_entry.id   697a15a58362ef983b23b9e01c9501d4
#
_cell.length_a   1.000
_cell.length_b   1.000
_cell.length_c   1.000
_cell.angle_alpha   90.00
_cell.angle_beta   90.00
_cell.angle_gamma   90.00
#
_symmetry.space_group_name_H-M   'P 1'
#
loop_
_entity.id
_entity.type
_entity.pdbx_description
1 polymer ?
#
loop_
_entity_poly.entity_id
_entity_poly.type
_entity_poly.pdbx_seq_one_letter_code
_entity_poly.pdbx_strand_id
1 'polypeptide(L)'
;MAKNLKINIVGGGPGGLYFAILMKLQNSGHNITVFEQNKTDDTFGFGVVFSDETLENFMGQDPVTYKAIKSQFAYWDHIEVRYRGEVIRSGGHGFAGMARMTLLNIFRERCVELGVEIKYESVITDLSEVRAADLVVAADGVNSFVRNALQNHLKPRIDIRKTKFVWLGTTQKFDAFTFIFKENEHGWFYNHAYQYGQGVGKAASTWILETHEDTWQNAGLDKASEDETIAYFEELFKEELDGHRIVSNKSVWRNFPVISAEKWSHENIVLIGDAVHTAQFSIGSGTKIAMEDAIALSGSVVRSGFTDGNIHEALTQYETERKDIIAR
;
A
#
# COMPACT_ATOMS: atom_id res chain seq x y z
N MET A 1 -10.16 -33.98 -8.15
CA MET A 1 -9.90 -33.10 -6.98
C MET A 1 -8.91 -32.03 -7.44
N ALA A 2 -9.10 -30.78 -7.07
CA ALA A 2 -8.14 -29.72 -7.38
C ALA A 2 -6.79 -30.05 -6.71
N LYS A 3 -5.68 -29.82 -7.43
CA LYS A 3 -4.31 -30.08 -6.93
C LYS A 3 -4.02 -29.13 -5.74
N ASN A 4 -3.41 -29.65 -4.68
CA ASN A 4 -2.85 -28.81 -3.63
C ASN A 4 -1.56 -28.17 -4.14
N LEU A 5 -1.51 -26.84 -4.12
CA LEU A 5 -0.36 -26.08 -4.58
C LEU A 5 0.60 -25.78 -3.44
N LYS A 6 1.90 -25.78 -3.75
CA LYS A 6 2.92 -25.13 -2.95
C LYS A 6 3.10 -23.70 -3.46
N ILE A 7 2.81 -22.72 -2.63
CA ILE A 7 2.86 -21.31 -2.99
C ILE A 7 3.82 -20.57 -2.06
N ASN A 8 4.81 -19.91 -2.62
CA ASN A 8 5.71 -19.02 -1.90
C ASN A 8 5.37 -17.57 -2.21
N ILE A 9 5.24 -16.74 -1.18
CA ILE A 9 4.92 -15.32 -1.31
C ILE A 9 6.08 -14.52 -0.71
N VAL A 10 6.68 -13.63 -1.50
CA VAL A 10 7.75 -12.74 -1.05
C VAL A 10 7.13 -11.39 -0.72
N GLY A 11 7.09 -11.04 0.57
CA GLY A 11 6.50 -9.82 1.10
C GLY A 11 5.17 -10.04 1.82
N GLY A 12 5.14 -9.71 3.13
CA GLY A 12 3.99 -9.75 4.03
C GLY A 12 3.21 -8.43 4.08
N GLY A 13 3.17 -7.69 2.97
CA GLY A 13 2.33 -6.52 2.78
C GLY A 13 0.86 -6.88 2.49
N PRO A 14 -0.03 -5.87 2.35
CA PRO A 14 -1.47 -6.10 2.15
C PRO A 14 -1.78 -7.03 0.98
N GLY A 15 -1.12 -6.85 -0.18
CA GLY A 15 -1.35 -7.69 -1.35
C GLY A 15 -0.95 -9.15 -1.14
N GLY A 16 0.24 -9.40 -0.56
CA GLY A 16 0.75 -10.76 -0.33
C GLY A 16 -0.06 -11.52 0.70
N LEU A 17 -0.39 -10.90 1.84
CA LEU A 17 -1.22 -11.52 2.88
C LEU A 17 -2.64 -11.78 2.39
N TYR A 18 -3.23 -10.81 1.68
CA TYR A 18 -4.60 -10.98 1.17
C TYR A 18 -4.67 -12.06 0.09
N PHE A 19 -3.68 -12.15 -0.79
CA PHE A 19 -3.57 -13.26 -1.75
C PHE A 19 -3.49 -14.62 -1.04
N ALA A 20 -2.68 -14.73 0.03
CA ALA A 20 -2.58 -15.97 0.82
C ALA A 20 -3.93 -16.38 1.40
N ILE A 21 -4.68 -15.42 1.97
CA ILE A 21 -6.03 -15.64 2.50
C ILE A 21 -6.95 -16.19 1.41
N LEU A 22 -7.03 -15.50 0.26
CA LEU A 22 -7.91 -15.88 -0.84
C LEU A 22 -7.62 -17.29 -1.35
N MET A 23 -6.36 -17.64 -1.54
CA MET A 23 -5.96 -18.99 -1.99
C MET A 23 -6.33 -20.07 -0.97
N LYS A 24 -6.16 -19.81 0.33
CA LYS A 24 -6.57 -20.73 1.40
C LYS A 24 -8.09 -20.92 1.47
N LEU A 25 -8.85 -19.88 1.21
CA LEU A 25 -10.33 -19.96 1.14
C LEU A 25 -10.80 -20.79 -0.06
N GLN A 26 -10.08 -20.73 -1.18
CA GLN A 26 -10.38 -21.55 -2.37
C GLN A 26 -10.05 -23.02 -2.14
N ASN A 27 -8.93 -23.32 -1.51
CA ASN A 27 -8.54 -24.67 -1.17
C ASN A 27 -7.64 -24.67 0.09
N SER A 28 -8.17 -25.14 1.21
CA SER A 28 -7.45 -25.22 2.49
C SER A 28 -6.22 -26.14 2.43
N GLY A 29 -6.16 -27.06 1.45
CA GLY A 29 -5.04 -27.97 1.22
C GLY A 29 -3.79 -27.30 0.58
N HIS A 30 -3.86 -26.06 0.12
CA HIS A 30 -2.68 -25.35 -0.37
C HIS A 30 -1.63 -25.20 0.73
N ASN A 31 -0.35 -25.42 0.39
CA ASN A 31 0.77 -25.14 1.27
C ASN A 31 1.34 -23.75 0.93
N ILE A 32 1.06 -22.76 1.79
CA ILE A 32 1.41 -21.36 1.53
C ILE A 32 2.38 -20.88 2.60
N THR A 33 3.52 -20.35 2.14
CA THR A 33 4.53 -19.70 2.98
C THR A 33 4.73 -18.25 2.54
N VAL A 34 4.60 -17.30 3.46
CA VAL A 34 4.90 -15.89 3.27
C VAL A 34 6.25 -15.57 3.90
N PHE A 35 7.16 -14.97 3.14
CA PHE A 35 8.47 -14.50 3.59
C PHE A 35 8.41 -12.99 3.78
N GLU A 36 8.52 -12.52 5.03
CA GLU A 36 8.48 -11.10 5.39
C GLU A 36 9.83 -10.68 5.99
N GLN A 37 10.43 -9.63 5.42
CA GLN A 37 11.75 -9.14 5.85
C GLN A 37 11.72 -8.45 7.22
N ASN A 38 10.59 -7.86 7.60
CA ASN A 38 10.44 -7.09 8.83
C ASN A 38 9.96 -7.98 9.98
N LYS A 39 10.04 -7.43 11.20
CA LYS A 39 9.42 -8.02 12.41
C LYS A 39 7.90 -7.86 12.35
N THR A 40 7.21 -8.64 13.17
CA THR A 40 5.73 -8.64 13.25
C THR A 40 5.16 -7.25 13.53
N ASP A 41 5.79 -6.49 14.42
CA ASP A 41 5.28 -5.19 14.87
C ASP A 41 5.89 -4.01 14.11
N ASP A 42 6.60 -4.29 13.01
CA ASP A 42 7.27 -3.25 12.25
C ASP A 42 6.45 -2.86 11.02
N THR A 43 6.09 -1.58 10.94
CA THR A 43 5.48 -0.97 9.75
C THR A 43 5.87 0.49 9.67
N PHE A 44 5.81 1.05 8.48
CA PHE A 44 5.99 2.46 8.21
C PHE A 44 4.65 3.11 7.88
N GLY A 45 4.59 4.45 7.98
CA GLY A 45 3.39 5.23 7.69
C GLY A 45 2.34 5.13 8.79
N PHE A 46 1.14 5.61 8.51
CA PHE A 46 0.09 5.81 9.51
C PHE A 46 -1.22 5.15 9.08
N GLY A 47 -2.05 5.83 8.31
CA GLY A 47 -3.36 5.35 7.91
C GLY A 47 -3.42 4.94 6.44
N VAL A 48 -4.37 4.10 6.13
CA VAL A 48 -4.80 3.76 4.77
C VAL A 48 -6.24 4.19 4.57
N VAL A 49 -6.61 4.55 3.35
CA VAL A 49 -7.96 5.01 3.00
C VAL A 49 -8.56 4.10 1.93
N PHE A 50 -9.87 3.89 2.03
CA PHE A 50 -10.67 3.14 1.08
C PHE A 50 -11.91 3.95 0.70
N SER A 51 -12.39 3.81 -0.54
CA SER A 51 -13.71 4.25 -0.95
C SER A 51 -14.75 3.15 -0.70
N ASP A 52 -16.03 3.52 -0.60
CA ASP A 52 -17.12 2.56 -0.41
C ASP A 52 -17.15 1.48 -1.50
N GLU A 53 -16.96 1.85 -2.76
CA GLU A 53 -16.89 0.92 -3.89
C GLU A 53 -15.81 -0.16 -3.71
N THR A 54 -14.65 0.24 -3.18
CA THR A 54 -13.55 -0.69 -2.89
C THR A 54 -13.95 -1.71 -1.83
N LEU A 55 -14.64 -1.25 -0.80
CA LEU A 55 -15.05 -2.09 0.32
C LEU A 55 -16.09 -3.14 -0.08
N GLU A 56 -16.99 -2.80 -1.01
CA GLU A 56 -17.98 -3.75 -1.55
C GLU A 56 -17.30 -4.91 -2.29
N ASN A 57 -16.26 -4.63 -3.06
CA ASN A 57 -15.49 -5.66 -3.75
C ASN A 57 -14.82 -6.65 -2.77
N PHE A 58 -14.34 -6.17 -1.62
CA PHE A 58 -13.71 -7.03 -0.61
C PHE A 58 -14.73 -7.88 0.15
N MET A 59 -15.93 -7.37 0.37
CA MET A 59 -17.00 -8.10 1.08
C MET A 59 -17.33 -9.44 0.43
N GLY A 60 -17.36 -9.49 -0.91
CA GLY A 60 -17.67 -10.70 -1.67
C GLY A 60 -16.57 -11.77 -1.61
N GLN A 61 -15.34 -11.43 -1.22
CA GLN A 61 -14.19 -12.34 -1.24
C GLN A 61 -13.97 -13.07 0.09
N ASP A 62 -13.94 -12.33 1.20
CA ASP A 62 -13.84 -12.88 2.56
C ASP A 62 -14.69 -12.04 3.54
N PRO A 63 -15.94 -12.45 3.81
CA PRO A 63 -16.82 -11.74 4.74
C PRO A 63 -16.26 -11.61 6.15
N VAL A 64 -15.41 -12.56 6.60
CA VAL A 64 -14.80 -12.54 7.94
C VAL A 64 -13.78 -11.39 8.03
N THR A 65 -12.84 -11.35 7.11
CA THR A 65 -11.85 -10.27 7.02
C THR A 65 -12.53 -8.91 6.81
N TYR A 66 -13.53 -8.83 5.92
CA TYR A 66 -14.29 -7.60 5.69
C TYR A 66 -14.95 -7.08 6.97
N LYS A 67 -15.61 -7.95 7.75
CA LYS A 67 -16.24 -7.57 9.01
C LYS A 67 -15.23 -7.04 10.02
N ALA A 68 -14.07 -7.69 10.14
CA ALA A 68 -13.00 -7.26 11.03
C ALA A 68 -12.46 -5.87 10.62
N ILE A 69 -12.18 -5.66 9.34
CA ILE A 69 -11.74 -4.37 8.78
C ILE A 69 -12.80 -3.29 9.04
N LYS A 70 -14.07 -3.55 8.68
CA LYS A 70 -15.17 -2.60 8.82
C LYS A 70 -15.36 -2.10 10.25
N SER A 71 -15.11 -2.95 11.25
CA SER A 71 -15.24 -2.59 12.67
C SER A 71 -14.19 -1.58 13.15
N GLN A 72 -13.12 -1.38 12.38
CA GLN A 72 -11.99 -0.51 12.72
C GLN A 72 -11.98 0.82 11.96
N PHE A 73 -12.93 1.02 11.04
CA PHE A 73 -12.95 2.20 10.20
C PHE A 73 -13.35 3.48 10.93
N ALA A 74 -12.64 4.56 10.61
CA ALA A 74 -13.12 5.92 10.75
C ALA A 74 -13.77 6.34 9.43
N TYR A 75 -15.03 6.77 9.46
CA TYR A 75 -15.79 7.14 8.25
C TYR A 75 -15.89 8.66 8.11
N TRP A 76 -15.84 9.14 6.87
CA TRP A 76 -16.17 10.51 6.50
C TRP A 76 -16.67 10.56 5.06
N ASP A 77 -17.40 11.64 4.72
CA ASP A 77 -18.05 11.79 3.43
C ASP A 77 -17.49 12.94 2.58
N HIS A 78 -16.67 13.79 3.16
CA HIS A 78 -16.26 15.04 2.54
C HIS A 78 -14.84 15.00 2.02
N ILE A 79 -14.62 15.74 0.91
CA ILE A 79 -13.31 16.26 0.49
C ILE A 79 -13.28 17.75 0.81
N GLU A 80 -12.16 18.24 1.33
CA GLU A 80 -11.96 19.64 1.67
C GLU A 80 -10.64 20.14 1.07
N VAL A 81 -10.71 21.31 0.43
CA VAL A 81 -9.53 22.01 -0.10
C VAL A 81 -9.39 23.34 0.62
N ARG A 82 -8.23 23.59 1.23
CA ARG A 82 -7.87 24.85 1.90
C ARG A 82 -6.78 25.57 1.10
N TYR A 83 -7.11 26.78 0.64
CA TYR A 83 -6.22 27.57 -0.17
C TYR A 83 -6.41 29.07 0.11
N ARG A 84 -5.34 29.78 0.54
CA ARG A 84 -5.33 31.22 0.80
C ARG A 84 -6.48 31.71 1.71
N GLY A 85 -6.79 30.94 2.75
CA GLY A 85 -7.89 31.27 3.68
C GLY A 85 -9.29 30.87 3.21
N GLU A 86 -9.43 30.42 1.97
CA GLU A 86 -10.68 29.86 1.45
C GLU A 86 -10.76 28.37 1.75
N VAL A 87 -11.96 27.90 2.05
CA VAL A 87 -12.28 26.50 2.30
C VAL A 87 -13.37 26.07 1.34
N ILE A 88 -13.05 25.12 0.47
CA ILE A 88 -14.01 24.51 -0.47
C ILE A 88 -14.27 23.10 0.00
N ARG A 89 -15.53 22.75 0.23
CA ARG A 89 -15.92 21.44 0.75
C ARG A 89 -16.99 20.80 -0.14
N SER A 90 -16.79 19.51 -0.47
CA SER A 90 -17.72 18.70 -1.27
C SER A 90 -18.03 17.42 -0.51
N GLY A 91 -19.28 16.97 -0.53
CA GLY A 91 -19.77 15.74 0.10
C GLY A 91 -20.22 14.69 -0.91
N GLY A 92 -20.65 13.53 -0.43
CA GLY A 92 -21.15 12.43 -1.25
C GLY A 92 -20.05 11.51 -1.80
N HIS A 93 -18.88 11.47 -1.14
CA HIS A 93 -17.72 10.71 -1.63
C HIS A 93 -17.53 9.36 -0.94
N GLY A 94 -17.97 9.20 0.30
CA GLY A 94 -17.88 7.94 1.06
C GLY A 94 -16.45 7.40 1.22
N PHE A 95 -15.79 7.77 2.33
CA PHE A 95 -14.45 7.29 2.64
C PHE A 95 -14.40 6.57 3.98
N ALA A 96 -13.50 5.61 4.07
CA ALA A 96 -13.17 4.92 5.30
C ALA A 96 -11.65 4.84 5.46
N GLY A 97 -11.15 5.22 6.62
CA GLY A 97 -9.73 5.15 6.98
C GLY A 97 -9.49 4.23 8.16
N MET A 98 -8.35 3.58 8.18
CA MET A 98 -7.90 2.78 9.32
C MET A 98 -6.38 2.82 9.45
N ALA A 99 -5.88 2.52 10.65
CA ALA A 99 -4.45 2.40 10.86
C ALA A 99 -3.87 1.25 10.02
N ARG A 100 -2.77 1.52 9.30
CA ARG A 100 -2.10 0.51 8.46
C ARG A 100 -1.69 -0.74 9.24
N MET A 101 -1.18 -0.56 10.47
CA MET A 101 -0.81 -1.67 11.36
C MET A 101 -2.03 -2.55 11.67
N THR A 102 -3.18 -1.94 11.97
CA THR A 102 -4.41 -2.68 12.27
C THR A 102 -4.85 -3.52 11.06
N LEU A 103 -4.79 -2.99 9.85
CA LEU A 103 -5.07 -3.75 8.63
C LEU A 103 -4.14 -4.97 8.48
N LEU A 104 -2.83 -4.76 8.66
CA LEU A 104 -1.86 -5.84 8.55
C LEU A 104 -2.08 -6.92 9.63
N ASN A 105 -2.41 -6.53 10.86
CA ASN A 105 -2.68 -7.48 11.93
C ASN A 105 -3.91 -8.32 11.65
N ILE A 106 -5.01 -7.72 11.15
CA ILE A 106 -6.20 -8.47 10.72
C ILE A 106 -5.84 -9.52 9.67
N PHE A 107 -5.03 -9.14 8.66
CA PHE A 107 -4.61 -10.10 7.64
C PHE A 107 -3.69 -11.20 8.18
N ARG A 108 -2.76 -10.86 9.07
CA ARG A 108 -1.85 -11.82 9.72
C ARG A 108 -2.61 -12.83 10.55
N GLU A 109 -3.52 -12.37 11.40
CA GLU A 109 -4.39 -13.22 12.22
C GLU A 109 -5.20 -14.16 11.33
N ARG A 110 -5.81 -13.64 10.27
CA ARG A 110 -6.58 -14.45 9.32
C ARG A 110 -5.71 -15.47 8.58
N CYS A 111 -4.50 -15.12 8.18
CA CYS A 111 -3.54 -16.05 7.59
C CYS A 111 -3.22 -17.22 8.55
N VAL A 112 -2.96 -16.92 9.82
CA VAL A 112 -2.68 -17.92 10.86
C VAL A 112 -3.88 -18.85 11.07
N GLU A 113 -5.10 -18.31 11.19
CA GLU A 113 -6.34 -19.08 11.30
C GLU A 113 -6.52 -20.07 10.14
N LEU A 114 -6.16 -19.65 8.93
CA LEU A 114 -6.27 -20.45 7.71
C LEU A 114 -5.08 -21.41 7.51
N GLY A 115 -4.09 -21.41 8.40
CA GLY A 115 -2.92 -22.29 8.32
C GLY A 115 -1.89 -21.83 7.26
N VAL A 116 -1.74 -20.51 7.05
CA VAL A 116 -0.63 -19.94 6.28
C VAL A 116 0.59 -19.83 7.18
N GLU A 117 1.75 -20.29 6.72
CA GLU A 117 3.02 -20.06 7.40
C GLU A 117 3.55 -18.66 7.08
N ILE A 118 3.85 -17.85 8.10
CA ILE A 118 4.49 -16.53 7.92
C ILE A 118 5.87 -16.56 8.57
N LYS A 119 6.91 -16.40 7.77
CA LYS A 119 8.31 -16.32 8.21
C LYS A 119 8.73 -14.85 8.25
N TYR A 120 8.80 -14.31 9.46
CA TYR A 120 9.32 -12.97 9.69
C TYR A 120 10.85 -12.95 9.68
N GLU A 121 11.43 -11.75 9.54
CA GLU A 121 12.87 -11.52 9.47
C GLU A 121 13.55 -12.40 8.39
N SER A 122 12.80 -12.70 7.32
CA SER A 122 13.19 -13.60 6.23
C SER A 122 13.37 -12.81 4.94
N VAL A 123 14.57 -12.29 4.75
CA VAL A 123 14.95 -11.56 3.54
C VAL A 123 15.31 -12.56 2.44
N ILE A 124 14.61 -12.51 1.31
CA ILE A 124 14.96 -13.28 0.12
C ILE A 124 16.04 -12.53 -0.66
N THR A 125 17.19 -13.16 -0.84
CA THR A 125 18.35 -12.61 -1.56
C THR A 125 18.73 -13.42 -2.79
N ASP A 126 18.16 -14.62 -2.95
CA ASP A 126 18.33 -15.49 -4.11
C ASP A 126 16.96 -16.11 -4.48
N LEU A 127 16.60 -16.06 -5.76
CA LEU A 127 15.34 -16.66 -6.25
C LEU A 127 15.29 -18.17 -6.06
N SER A 128 16.43 -18.87 -5.94
CA SER A 128 16.48 -20.30 -5.65
C SER A 128 15.83 -20.68 -4.31
N GLU A 129 15.78 -19.75 -3.35
CA GLU A 129 15.17 -19.95 -2.03
C GLU A 129 13.63 -20.15 -2.13
N VAL A 130 13.00 -19.58 -3.13
CA VAL A 130 11.54 -19.57 -3.28
C VAL A 130 11.03 -20.26 -4.53
N ARG A 131 11.87 -20.44 -5.56
CA ARG A 131 11.48 -20.92 -6.88
C ARG A 131 10.99 -22.38 -6.91
N ALA A 132 11.38 -23.20 -5.93
CA ALA A 132 10.94 -24.58 -5.82
C ALA A 132 9.49 -24.72 -5.28
N ALA A 133 8.57 -23.92 -5.83
CA ALA A 133 7.14 -23.90 -5.56
C ALA A 133 6.37 -24.04 -6.87
N ASP A 134 5.08 -24.38 -6.82
CA ASP A 134 4.21 -24.38 -8.00
C ASP A 134 3.96 -22.94 -8.48
N LEU A 135 3.87 -21.99 -7.54
CA LEU A 135 3.67 -20.56 -7.79
C LEU A 135 4.50 -19.72 -6.82
N VAL A 136 5.17 -18.70 -7.31
CA VAL A 136 5.83 -17.67 -6.52
C VAL A 136 5.16 -16.32 -6.78
N VAL A 137 4.71 -15.66 -5.71
CA VAL A 137 4.10 -14.33 -5.80
C VAL A 137 5.04 -13.31 -5.16
N ALA A 138 5.55 -12.39 -5.96
CA ALA A 138 6.36 -11.28 -5.51
C ALA A 138 5.45 -10.09 -5.15
N ALA A 139 5.30 -9.87 -3.84
CA ALA A 139 4.58 -8.76 -3.22
C ALA A 139 5.53 -7.91 -2.34
N ASP A 140 6.81 -7.86 -2.75
CA ASP A 140 7.92 -7.29 -2.01
C ASP A 140 8.10 -5.77 -2.22
N GLY A 141 7.07 -5.14 -2.77
CA GLY A 141 6.87 -3.70 -2.75
C GLY A 141 7.77 -2.91 -3.68
N VAL A 142 7.84 -1.61 -3.44
CA VAL A 142 8.49 -0.61 -4.31
C VAL A 142 9.97 -0.91 -4.59
N ASN A 143 10.67 -1.51 -3.63
CA ASN A 143 12.09 -1.89 -3.75
C ASN A 143 12.28 -3.36 -4.14
N SER A 144 11.31 -3.98 -4.80
CA SER A 144 11.26 -5.40 -5.11
C SER A 144 12.59 -5.98 -5.57
N PHE A 145 13.09 -6.94 -4.79
CA PHE A 145 14.23 -7.78 -5.15
C PHE A 145 13.89 -8.66 -6.37
N VAL A 146 12.71 -9.26 -6.35
CA VAL A 146 12.27 -10.19 -7.42
C VAL A 146 12.18 -9.48 -8.77
N ARG A 147 11.57 -8.27 -8.80
CA ARG A 147 11.55 -7.43 -10.02
C ARG A 147 12.95 -7.18 -10.55
N ASN A 148 13.88 -6.80 -9.67
CA ASN A 148 15.25 -6.48 -10.05
C ASN A 148 16.00 -7.72 -10.55
N ALA A 149 15.83 -8.87 -9.89
CA ALA A 149 16.43 -10.13 -10.30
C ALA A 149 15.95 -10.61 -11.69
N LEU A 150 14.68 -10.31 -12.02
CA LEU A 150 14.06 -10.68 -13.29
C LEU A 150 13.99 -9.53 -14.30
N GLN A 151 14.74 -8.44 -14.14
CA GLN A 151 14.64 -7.22 -14.96
C GLN A 151 14.77 -7.47 -16.47
N ASN A 152 15.61 -8.42 -16.88
CA ASN A 152 15.79 -8.76 -18.29
C ASN A 152 14.57 -9.41 -18.95
N HIS A 153 13.70 -10.04 -18.14
CA HIS A 153 12.46 -10.71 -18.58
C HIS A 153 11.25 -9.81 -18.44
N LEU A 154 11.14 -9.09 -17.31
CA LEU A 154 9.99 -8.24 -16.99
C LEU A 154 10.07 -6.85 -17.63
N LYS A 155 11.29 -6.38 -17.94
CA LYS A 155 11.58 -5.06 -18.52
C LYS A 155 10.88 -3.92 -17.75
N PRO A 156 11.18 -3.76 -16.46
CA PRO A 156 10.59 -2.71 -15.67
C PRO A 156 11.06 -1.33 -16.14
N ARG A 157 10.17 -0.35 -15.99
CA ARG A 157 10.48 1.07 -16.12
C ARG A 157 10.24 1.73 -14.77
N ILE A 158 11.23 2.49 -14.30
CA ILE A 158 11.17 3.20 -13.03
C ILE A 158 11.48 4.67 -13.32
N ASP A 159 10.47 5.52 -13.15
CA ASP A 159 10.60 6.97 -13.28
C ASP A 159 10.53 7.60 -11.87
N ILE A 160 11.64 8.14 -11.40
CA ILE A 160 11.72 8.80 -10.10
C ILE A 160 11.23 10.24 -10.24
N ARG A 161 10.07 10.54 -9.64
CA ARG A 161 9.50 11.88 -9.65
C ARG A 161 10.38 12.83 -8.83
N LYS A 162 10.48 14.09 -9.27
CA LYS A 162 11.26 15.11 -8.55
C LYS A 162 10.57 15.63 -7.30
N THR A 163 9.26 15.49 -7.22
CA THR A 163 8.48 15.86 -6.03
C THR A 163 8.97 15.06 -4.82
N LYS A 164 9.24 15.77 -3.74
CA LYS A 164 9.58 15.22 -2.44
C LYS A 164 8.33 15.02 -1.63
N PHE A 165 8.25 13.93 -0.89
CA PHE A 165 7.18 13.73 0.08
C PHE A 165 7.72 13.14 1.38
N VAL A 166 7.02 13.42 2.47
CA VAL A 166 7.23 12.77 3.77
C VAL A 166 5.88 12.38 4.37
N TRP A 167 5.80 11.14 4.86
CA TRP A 167 4.58 10.61 5.47
C TRP A 167 4.65 10.74 6.98
N LEU A 168 3.94 11.72 7.50
CA LEU A 168 3.80 12.03 8.91
C LEU A 168 2.37 11.70 9.38
N GLY A 169 2.12 11.86 10.67
CA GLY A 169 0.82 11.85 11.30
C GLY A 169 0.58 13.15 12.07
N THR A 170 -0.66 13.35 12.51
CA THR A 170 -1.01 14.44 13.43
C THR A 170 -1.98 13.96 14.50
N THR A 171 -1.92 14.57 15.68
CA THR A 171 -2.91 14.33 16.75
C THR A 171 -4.25 14.98 16.46
N GLN A 172 -4.33 15.86 15.44
CA GLN A 172 -5.57 16.45 14.98
C GLN A 172 -6.43 15.42 14.26
N LYS A 173 -7.73 15.46 14.52
CA LYS A 173 -8.71 14.64 13.82
C LYS A 173 -9.38 15.45 12.71
N PHE A 174 -9.11 15.10 11.46
CA PHE A 174 -9.79 15.66 10.30
C PHE A 174 -11.08 14.92 9.99
N ASP A 175 -12.16 15.64 9.73
CA ASP A 175 -13.49 15.10 9.40
C ASP A 175 -13.77 15.05 7.89
N ALA A 176 -12.74 15.29 7.09
CA ALA A 176 -12.75 15.25 5.63
C ALA A 176 -11.41 14.71 5.11
N PHE A 177 -11.36 14.29 3.86
CA PHE A 177 -10.10 14.17 3.14
C PHE A 177 -9.65 15.59 2.77
N THR A 178 -8.73 16.14 3.54
CA THR A 178 -8.35 17.55 3.49
C THR A 178 -7.06 17.73 2.72
N PHE A 179 -7.09 18.63 1.75
CA PHE A 179 -5.94 19.09 0.97
C PHE A 179 -5.65 20.53 1.33
N ILE A 180 -4.42 20.82 1.78
CA ILE A 180 -4.01 22.16 2.19
C ILE A 180 -2.85 22.61 1.32
N PHE A 181 -2.97 23.80 0.75
CA PHE A 181 -1.94 24.41 -0.09
C PHE A 181 -1.42 25.66 0.60
N LYS A 182 -0.13 25.67 0.90
CA LYS A 182 0.58 26.80 1.50
C LYS A 182 1.72 27.27 0.61
N GLU A 183 1.93 28.57 0.54
CA GLU A 183 3.03 29.20 -0.16
C GLU A 183 3.81 30.10 0.82
N ASN A 184 5.12 30.06 0.76
CA ASN A 184 6.00 31.01 1.44
C ASN A 184 7.16 31.40 0.53
N GLU A 185 8.17 32.11 1.05
CA GLU A 185 9.35 32.57 0.31
C GLU A 185 10.18 31.45 -0.33
N HIS A 186 10.03 30.21 0.10
CA HIS A 186 10.74 29.05 -0.44
C HIS A 186 9.98 28.39 -1.59
N GLY A 187 8.64 28.58 -1.67
CA GLY A 187 7.77 28.01 -2.68
C GLY A 187 6.52 27.36 -2.11
N TRP A 188 6.01 26.33 -2.83
CA TRP A 188 4.75 25.66 -2.52
C TRP A 188 4.92 24.38 -1.71
N PHE A 189 4.05 24.22 -0.71
CA PHE A 189 3.91 23.02 0.10
C PHE A 189 2.46 22.52 0.01
N TYR A 190 2.30 21.22 -0.17
CA TYR A 190 1.02 20.54 -0.26
C TYR A 190 0.88 19.56 0.91
N ASN A 191 -0.27 19.59 1.56
CA ASN A 191 -0.59 18.64 2.61
C ASN A 191 -1.83 17.85 2.26
N HIS A 192 -1.80 16.55 2.58
CA HIS A 192 -2.97 15.68 2.55
C HIS A 192 -3.21 15.13 3.95
N ALA A 193 -4.41 15.31 4.49
CA ALA A 193 -4.77 14.82 5.80
C ALA A 193 -6.12 14.10 5.77
N TYR A 194 -6.20 12.97 6.44
CA TYR A 194 -7.44 12.22 6.67
C TYR A 194 -7.32 11.38 7.94
N GLN A 195 -8.46 11.20 8.64
CA GLN A 195 -8.51 10.42 9.86
C GLN A 195 -8.38 8.91 9.57
N TYR A 196 -7.88 8.16 10.56
CA TYR A 196 -7.80 6.70 10.51
C TYR A 196 -8.04 6.03 11.87
N GLY A 197 -8.66 6.75 12.79
CA GLY A 197 -8.90 6.29 14.15
C GLY A 197 -7.70 6.49 15.08
N GLN A 198 -7.47 5.57 16.01
CA GLN A 198 -6.32 5.63 16.90
C GLN A 198 -5.12 4.91 16.28
N GLY A 199 -3.98 5.55 16.26
CA GLY A 199 -2.77 5.07 15.61
C GLY A 199 -1.49 5.27 16.43
N VAL A 200 -0.36 5.19 15.75
CA VAL A 200 0.98 5.36 16.31
C VAL A 200 1.12 6.73 16.98
N GLY A 201 1.68 6.78 18.21
CA GLY A 201 1.99 8.02 18.91
C GLY A 201 0.77 8.90 19.24
N LYS A 202 -0.43 8.31 19.39
CA LYS A 202 -1.72 9.01 19.55
C LYS A 202 -2.14 9.84 18.33
N ALA A 203 -1.49 9.67 17.16
CA ALA A 203 -1.92 10.31 15.94
C ALA A 203 -3.34 9.84 15.57
N ALA A 204 -4.18 10.77 15.14
CA ALA A 204 -5.58 10.54 14.77
C ALA A 204 -5.78 10.63 13.26
N SER A 205 -4.87 11.33 12.56
CA SER A 205 -4.91 11.48 11.10
C SER A 205 -3.52 11.33 10.50
N THR A 206 -3.47 10.93 9.24
CA THR A 206 -2.26 11.09 8.41
C THR A 206 -1.99 12.57 8.17
N TRP A 207 -0.73 12.90 7.95
CA TRP A 207 -0.25 14.21 7.59
C TRP A 207 0.86 14.06 6.56
N ILE A 208 0.47 13.95 5.29
CA ILE A 208 1.42 13.75 4.21
C ILE A 208 1.78 15.10 3.61
N LEU A 209 3.06 15.38 3.54
CA LEU A 209 3.59 16.62 2.97
C LEU A 209 4.30 16.34 1.65
N GLU A 210 4.00 17.16 0.67
CA GLU A 210 4.65 17.16 -0.64
C GLU A 210 5.19 18.56 -0.98
N THR A 211 6.30 18.59 -1.72
CA THR A 211 6.84 19.84 -2.29
C THR A 211 7.76 19.52 -3.46
N HIS A 212 8.03 20.52 -4.28
CA HIS A 212 9.05 20.43 -5.33
C HIS A 212 10.46 20.33 -4.73
N GLU A 213 11.37 19.69 -5.46
CA GLU A 213 12.76 19.52 -5.03
C GLU A 213 13.45 20.86 -4.74
N ASP A 214 13.24 21.86 -5.60
CA ASP A 214 13.82 23.20 -5.43
C ASP A 214 13.28 23.89 -4.16
N THR A 215 11.97 23.81 -3.90
CA THR A 215 11.35 24.34 -2.68
C THR A 215 11.90 23.63 -1.43
N TRP A 216 12.05 22.30 -1.48
CA TRP A 216 12.60 21.50 -0.39
C TRP A 216 14.05 21.90 -0.05
N GLN A 217 14.87 22.14 -1.07
CA GLN A 217 16.25 22.62 -0.90
C GLN A 217 16.30 24.07 -0.40
N ASN A 218 15.49 24.98 -0.99
CA ASN A 218 15.43 26.38 -0.59
C ASN A 218 15.00 26.56 0.87
N ALA A 219 14.13 25.68 1.36
CA ALA A 219 13.69 25.65 2.76
C ALA A 219 14.70 24.96 3.70
N GLY A 220 15.83 24.46 3.18
CA GLY A 220 16.86 23.76 3.97
C GLY A 220 16.44 22.38 4.48
N LEU A 221 15.33 21.84 3.99
CA LEU A 221 14.77 20.56 4.44
C LEU A 221 15.60 19.35 3.98
N ASP A 222 16.49 19.53 3.02
CA ASP A 222 17.47 18.53 2.54
C ASP A 222 18.55 18.21 3.58
N LYS A 223 18.76 19.12 4.55
CA LYS A 223 19.74 19.00 5.64
C LYS A 223 19.11 18.94 7.01
N ALA A 224 17.81 19.19 7.09
CA ALA A 224 17.07 19.21 8.34
C ALA A 224 16.96 17.79 8.94
N SER A 225 17.10 17.71 10.26
CA SER A 225 16.73 16.52 11.03
C SER A 225 15.22 16.31 11.00
N GLU A 226 14.76 15.17 11.50
CA GLU A 226 13.33 14.88 11.66
C GLU A 226 12.64 15.94 12.54
N ASP A 227 13.25 16.28 13.69
CA ASP A 227 12.70 17.26 14.63
C ASP A 227 12.64 18.67 14.02
N GLU A 228 13.67 19.08 13.28
CA GLU A 228 13.68 20.36 12.56
C GLU A 228 12.62 20.40 11.46
N THR A 229 12.44 19.29 10.74
CA THR A 229 11.37 19.14 9.72
C THR A 229 9.99 19.29 10.39
N ILE A 230 9.74 18.61 11.51
CA ILE A 230 8.49 18.72 12.26
C ILE A 230 8.26 20.15 12.72
N ALA A 231 9.25 20.79 13.35
CA ALA A 231 9.13 22.15 13.85
C ALA A 231 8.82 23.16 12.71
N TYR A 232 9.47 23.02 11.55
CA TYR A 232 9.20 23.84 10.37
C TYR A 232 7.75 23.76 9.94
N PHE A 233 7.20 22.54 9.84
CA PHE A 233 5.82 22.36 9.41
C PHE A 233 4.77 22.64 10.50
N GLU A 234 5.09 22.47 11.76
CA GLU A 234 4.21 22.92 12.85
C GLU A 234 4.05 24.45 12.85
N GLU A 235 5.09 25.19 12.49
CA GLU A 235 4.97 26.64 12.35
C GLU A 235 4.25 27.05 11.04
N LEU A 236 4.61 26.42 9.90
CA LEU A 236 3.99 26.73 8.60
C LEU A 236 2.48 26.46 8.58
N PHE A 237 2.05 25.36 9.20
CA PHE A 237 0.65 24.92 9.26
C PHE A 237 -0.01 25.14 10.62
N LYS A 238 0.49 26.08 11.41
CA LYS A 238 0.04 26.35 12.78
C LYS A 238 -1.47 26.60 12.90
N GLU A 239 -2.02 27.34 11.94
CA GLU A 239 -3.45 27.63 11.89
C GLU A 239 -4.28 26.36 11.64
N GLU A 240 -3.84 25.52 10.68
CA GLU A 240 -4.53 24.31 10.29
C GLU A 240 -4.37 23.18 11.31
N LEU A 241 -3.28 23.16 12.05
CA LEU A 241 -3.03 22.22 13.15
C LEU A 241 -3.80 22.57 14.43
N ASP A 242 -4.24 23.81 14.59
CA ASP A 242 -5.06 24.28 15.73
C ASP A 242 -4.54 23.79 17.12
N GLY A 243 -3.23 23.97 17.34
CA GLY A 243 -2.56 23.56 18.57
C GLY A 243 -2.23 22.06 18.68
N HIS A 244 -2.57 21.27 17.69
CA HIS A 244 -2.17 19.88 17.60
C HIS A 244 -0.73 19.71 17.12
N ARG A 245 -0.17 18.49 17.33
CA ARG A 245 1.22 18.17 17.02
C ARG A 245 1.34 17.29 15.79
N ILE A 246 2.46 17.43 15.08
CA ILE A 246 2.89 16.48 14.05
C ILE A 246 3.63 15.32 14.74
N VAL A 247 3.41 14.12 14.23
CA VAL A 247 3.98 12.85 14.75
C VAL A 247 4.72 12.15 13.63
N SER A 248 5.91 11.62 13.94
CA SER A 248 6.71 10.78 13.04
C SER A 248 6.57 9.30 13.36
N ASN A 249 6.76 8.46 12.34
CA ASN A 249 6.89 7.01 12.45
C ASN A 249 7.90 6.51 11.41
N LYS A 250 9.20 6.65 11.70
CA LYS A 250 10.30 6.38 10.74
C LYS A 250 10.14 7.17 9.44
N SER A 251 9.63 8.40 9.56
CA SER A 251 9.28 9.26 8.43
C SER A 251 10.54 9.88 7.86
N VAL A 252 10.77 9.68 6.58
CA VAL A 252 11.92 10.26 5.87
C VAL A 252 11.45 10.85 4.53
N TRP A 253 12.09 11.91 4.09
CA TRP A 253 11.85 12.48 2.77
C TRP A 253 12.23 11.50 1.67
N ARG A 254 11.33 11.34 0.72
CA ARG A 254 11.49 10.43 -0.43
C ARG A 254 11.02 11.08 -1.71
N ASN A 255 11.52 10.56 -2.82
CA ASN A 255 10.94 10.77 -4.14
C ASN A 255 10.00 9.59 -4.44
N PHE A 256 8.90 9.87 -5.12
CA PHE A 256 7.97 8.81 -5.50
C PHE A 256 8.44 8.14 -6.80
N PRO A 257 8.68 6.82 -6.80
CA PRO A 257 8.96 6.08 -8.01
C PRO A 257 7.66 5.69 -8.71
N VAL A 258 7.50 6.06 -9.97
CA VAL A 258 6.47 5.51 -10.84
C VAL A 258 7.04 4.27 -11.50
N ILE A 259 6.49 3.13 -11.12
CA ILE A 259 6.90 1.80 -11.57
C ILE A 259 5.89 1.25 -12.56
N SER A 260 6.37 0.65 -13.62
CA SER A 260 5.60 -0.17 -14.57
C SER A 260 6.50 -1.27 -15.13
N ALA A 261 5.92 -2.33 -15.70
CA ALA A 261 6.68 -3.39 -16.34
C ALA A 261 5.99 -3.86 -17.61
N GLU A 262 6.79 -4.23 -18.63
CA GLU A 262 6.24 -4.78 -19.89
C GLU A 262 5.61 -6.15 -19.67
N LYS A 263 6.19 -6.96 -18.78
CA LYS A 263 5.63 -8.25 -18.33
C LYS A 263 5.56 -8.28 -16.82
N TRP A 264 4.53 -8.94 -16.30
CA TRP A 264 4.28 -9.05 -14.86
C TRP A 264 4.63 -10.43 -14.31
N SER A 265 4.96 -11.36 -15.21
CA SER A 265 5.34 -12.72 -14.83
C SER A 265 6.48 -13.28 -15.69
N HIS A 266 7.20 -14.24 -15.10
CA HIS A 266 8.20 -15.05 -15.79
C HIS A 266 8.23 -16.45 -15.19
N GLU A 267 8.04 -17.49 -16.01
CA GLU A 267 7.88 -18.88 -15.57
C GLU A 267 6.77 -19.01 -14.51
N ASN A 268 7.07 -19.50 -13.31
CA ASN A 268 6.14 -19.65 -12.19
C ASN A 268 6.16 -18.46 -11.22
N ILE A 269 6.79 -17.35 -11.55
CA ILE A 269 6.91 -16.15 -10.72
C ILE A 269 6.01 -15.04 -11.29
N VAL A 270 5.20 -14.40 -10.43
CA VAL A 270 4.34 -13.27 -10.79
C VAL A 270 4.49 -12.15 -9.77
N LEU A 271 4.39 -10.90 -10.23
CA LEU A 271 4.46 -9.71 -9.39
C LEU A 271 3.07 -9.11 -9.18
N ILE A 272 2.83 -8.57 -7.98
CA ILE A 272 1.60 -7.83 -7.62
C ILE A 272 1.92 -6.53 -6.87
N GLY A 273 1.02 -5.56 -6.93
CA GLY A 273 1.12 -4.30 -6.21
C GLY A 273 2.37 -3.49 -6.59
N ASP A 274 2.96 -2.81 -5.62
CA ASP A 274 4.11 -1.92 -5.84
C ASP A 274 5.37 -2.64 -6.36
N ALA A 275 5.40 -3.96 -6.33
CA ALA A 275 6.47 -4.73 -6.96
C ALA A 275 6.44 -4.61 -8.49
N VAL A 276 5.28 -4.42 -9.09
CA VAL A 276 5.10 -4.39 -10.54
C VAL A 276 4.61 -3.05 -11.08
N HIS A 277 3.79 -2.33 -10.32
CA HIS A 277 3.26 -1.01 -10.70
C HIS A 277 2.97 -0.16 -9.46
N THR A 278 3.11 1.15 -9.58
CA THR A 278 2.73 2.09 -8.52
C THR A 278 1.72 3.09 -9.07
N ALA A 279 0.75 3.46 -8.24
CA ALA A 279 -0.15 4.57 -8.49
C ALA A 279 0.26 5.79 -7.68
N GLN A 280 -0.11 6.99 -8.15
CA GLN A 280 0.13 8.21 -7.40
C GLN A 280 -0.43 8.11 -5.98
N PHE A 281 0.41 8.33 -4.97
CA PHE A 281 0.05 8.13 -3.57
C PHE A 281 -0.94 9.16 -3.01
N SER A 282 -1.10 10.30 -3.67
CA SER A 282 -1.93 11.43 -3.21
C SER A 282 -3.39 11.08 -2.97
N ILE A 283 -3.90 10.02 -3.60
CA ILE A 283 -5.28 9.53 -3.43
C ILE A 283 -5.38 8.26 -2.57
N GLY A 284 -4.26 7.80 -2.01
CA GLY A 284 -4.23 6.66 -1.09
C GLY A 284 -4.52 5.28 -1.73
N SER A 285 -4.42 5.15 -3.05
CA SER A 285 -4.88 3.94 -3.77
C SER A 285 -3.94 2.74 -3.72
N GLY A 286 -2.68 2.87 -3.31
CA GLY A 286 -1.69 1.79 -3.39
C GLY A 286 -2.11 0.49 -2.69
N THR A 287 -2.63 0.58 -1.46
CA THR A 287 -3.12 -0.59 -0.72
C THR A 287 -4.32 -1.24 -1.42
N LYS A 288 -5.29 -0.43 -1.89
CA LYS A 288 -6.44 -0.88 -2.66
C LYS A 288 -6.00 -1.69 -3.88
N ILE A 289 -5.13 -1.12 -4.70
CA ILE A 289 -4.67 -1.71 -5.96
C ILE A 289 -3.95 -3.03 -5.69
N ALA A 290 -3.09 -3.11 -4.67
CA ALA A 290 -2.41 -4.35 -4.31
C ALA A 290 -3.38 -5.46 -3.86
N MET A 291 -4.47 -5.12 -3.16
CA MET A 291 -5.52 -6.07 -2.80
C MET A 291 -6.36 -6.49 -4.02
N GLU A 292 -6.66 -5.58 -4.93
CA GLU A 292 -7.34 -5.90 -6.20
C GLU A 292 -6.50 -6.82 -7.08
N ASP A 293 -5.18 -6.62 -7.12
CA ASP A 293 -4.26 -7.54 -7.80
C ASP A 293 -4.34 -8.96 -7.18
N ALA A 294 -4.37 -9.04 -5.85
CA ALA A 294 -4.53 -10.32 -5.14
C ALA A 294 -5.84 -11.02 -5.52
N ILE A 295 -6.95 -10.29 -5.63
CA ILE A 295 -8.25 -10.81 -6.07
C ILE A 295 -8.16 -11.33 -7.51
N ALA A 296 -7.64 -10.51 -8.42
CA ALA A 296 -7.54 -10.87 -9.84
C ALA A 296 -6.64 -12.08 -10.06
N LEU A 297 -5.47 -12.12 -9.40
CA LEU A 297 -4.53 -13.24 -9.50
C LEU A 297 -5.13 -14.51 -8.93
N SER A 298 -5.73 -14.49 -7.73
CA SER A 298 -6.38 -15.66 -7.14
C SER A 298 -7.52 -16.17 -8.02
N GLY A 299 -8.33 -15.28 -8.57
CA GLY A 299 -9.39 -15.62 -9.52
C GLY A 299 -8.87 -16.28 -10.80
N SER A 300 -7.80 -15.76 -11.36
CA SER A 300 -7.17 -16.35 -12.56
C SER A 300 -6.59 -17.74 -12.31
N VAL A 301 -5.92 -17.93 -11.16
CA VAL A 301 -5.40 -19.24 -10.75
C VAL A 301 -6.53 -20.27 -10.58
N VAL A 302 -7.65 -19.87 -10.00
CA VAL A 302 -8.81 -20.74 -9.81
C VAL A 302 -9.48 -21.09 -11.15
N ARG A 303 -9.71 -20.08 -12.00
CA ARG A 303 -10.35 -20.29 -13.33
C ARG A 303 -9.54 -21.20 -14.26
N SER A 304 -8.21 -21.15 -14.17
CA SER A 304 -7.35 -22.03 -14.96
C SER A 304 -7.43 -23.51 -14.57
N GLY A 305 -8.05 -23.81 -13.42
CA GLY A 305 -8.20 -25.17 -12.88
C GLY A 305 -6.88 -25.81 -12.46
N PHE A 306 -5.85 -25.05 -12.34
CA PHE A 306 -4.46 -25.38 -12.01
C PHE A 306 -4.08 -26.85 -12.24
N THR A 307 -3.81 -27.19 -13.49
CA THR A 307 -3.16 -28.44 -13.87
C THR A 307 -1.71 -28.18 -14.26
N ASP A 308 -0.85 -29.18 -14.18
CA ASP A 308 0.54 -29.04 -14.63
C ASP A 308 0.56 -28.52 -16.08
N GLY A 309 1.03 -27.27 -16.27
CA GLY A 309 1.08 -26.57 -17.58
C GLY A 309 0.21 -25.33 -17.69
N ASN A 310 -0.82 -25.13 -16.87
CA ASN A 310 -1.75 -24.01 -17.00
C ASN A 310 -1.38 -22.75 -16.20
N ILE A 311 -0.30 -22.76 -15.41
CA ILE A 311 0.09 -21.59 -14.64
C ILE A 311 0.37 -20.38 -15.55
N HIS A 312 1.02 -20.59 -16.66
CA HIS A 312 1.36 -19.53 -17.62
C HIS A 312 0.10 -18.84 -18.18
N GLU A 313 -0.95 -19.60 -18.45
CA GLU A 313 -2.24 -19.07 -18.90
C GLU A 313 -2.90 -18.22 -17.81
N ALA A 314 -2.93 -18.73 -16.56
CA ALA A 314 -3.45 -17.98 -15.41
C ALA A 314 -2.72 -16.66 -15.20
N LEU A 315 -1.38 -16.67 -15.28
CA LEU A 315 -0.57 -15.46 -15.09
C LEU A 315 -0.75 -14.46 -16.25
N THR A 316 -0.91 -14.96 -17.48
CA THR A 316 -1.18 -14.12 -18.66
C THR A 316 -2.57 -13.47 -18.55
N GLN A 317 -3.57 -14.22 -18.10
CA GLN A 317 -4.93 -13.69 -17.89
C GLN A 317 -4.93 -12.60 -16.81
N TYR A 318 -4.30 -12.85 -15.66
CA TYR A 318 -4.14 -11.85 -14.60
C TYR A 318 -3.49 -10.57 -15.13
N GLU A 319 -2.37 -10.70 -15.83
CA GLU A 319 -1.64 -9.56 -16.40
C GLU A 319 -2.52 -8.74 -17.35
N THR A 320 -3.26 -9.41 -18.24
CA THR A 320 -4.14 -8.76 -19.23
C THR A 320 -5.29 -8.01 -18.53
N GLU A 321 -5.99 -8.67 -17.60
CA GLU A 321 -7.11 -8.06 -16.87
C GLU A 321 -6.68 -6.83 -16.06
N ARG A 322 -5.52 -6.89 -15.40
CA ARG A 322 -5.07 -5.79 -14.53
C ARG A 322 -4.42 -4.64 -15.28
N LYS A 323 -3.65 -4.90 -16.33
CA LYS A 323 -3.02 -3.84 -17.13
C LYS A 323 -4.02 -2.85 -17.69
N ASP A 324 -5.16 -3.33 -18.20
CA ASP A 324 -6.20 -2.47 -18.74
C ASP A 324 -6.82 -1.55 -17.69
N ILE A 325 -6.89 -2.01 -16.43
CA ILE A 325 -7.42 -1.22 -15.32
C ILE A 325 -6.39 -0.20 -14.83
N ILE A 326 -5.13 -0.60 -14.68
CA ILE A 326 -4.06 0.27 -14.18
C ILE A 326 -3.67 1.36 -15.19
N ALA A 327 -3.88 1.15 -16.49
CA ALA A 327 -3.60 2.14 -17.55
C ALA A 327 -4.63 3.28 -17.61
N ARG A 328 -5.77 3.18 -16.93
CA ARG A 328 -6.84 4.21 -16.84
C ARG A 328 -6.61 5.17 -15.69
#